data_2238d9a8abfd3b682f94177d8b685c1c
#
_entry.id   2238d9a8abfd3b682f94177d8b685c1c
#
_cell.length_a   1.000
_cell.length_b   1.000
_cell.length_c   1.000
_cell.angle_alpha   90.00
_cell.angle_beta   90.00
_cell.angle_gamma   90.00
#
_symmetry.space_group_name_H-M   'P 1'
#
loop_
_entity.id
_entity.type
_entity.pdbx_description
1 polymer ?
#
loop_
_entity_poly.entity_id
_entity_poly.type
_entity_poly.pdbx_seq_one_letter_code
_entity_poly.pdbx_strand_id
1 'polypeptide(L)'
;MKGIILAGGSGTRLYPITKGISKQLMPIYDKPMIYYPLSILMLAGIKEILIITTPEDSDQFKRLLGDGKELGCHFQYAVQPQPNGLAQAFVIGESFIGNDKVALILGDNIFYGAGFSQLVQSFNNVEGAAVFAYEVNDPERYGVVEFDEHKNVISIEEKPAKPKSNYAVPGLYFYDNSVVNIAKSIQPSTRGEYEITTVNNEYLKQGRLKVGIMNRGTAWLDTGTFDSLSDASEFVRVIEKRQSQKIGCIEEVAWRMGYITKDQLKKIAEQYAKSGYGAYLMNLK
;
A
#
# COMPACT_ATOMS: atom_id res chain seq x y z
N MET A 1 15.14 5.61 -0.72
CA MET A 1 13.78 5.47 -1.29
C MET A 1 12.77 6.07 -0.33
N LYS A 2 11.79 6.79 -0.81
CA LYS A 2 10.66 7.34 -0.05
C LYS A 2 9.38 6.54 -0.32
N GLY A 3 8.40 6.66 0.57
CA GLY A 3 7.13 5.96 0.42
C GLY A 3 5.96 6.93 0.26
N ILE A 4 4.97 6.55 -0.52
CA ILE A 4 3.68 7.25 -0.61
C ILE A 4 2.59 6.24 -0.28
N ILE A 5 1.70 6.61 0.65
CA ILE A 5 0.44 5.90 0.86
C ILE A 5 -0.67 6.76 0.26
N LEU A 6 -1.37 6.25 -0.74
CA LEU A 6 -2.53 6.93 -1.29
C LEU A 6 -3.78 6.46 -0.54
N ALA A 7 -4.26 7.31 0.36
CA ALA A 7 -5.42 7.10 1.21
C ALA A 7 -6.57 8.08 0.83
N GLY A 8 -6.69 8.35 -0.45
CA GLY A 8 -7.75 9.17 -1.04
C GLY A 8 -8.93 8.32 -1.53
N GLY A 9 -9.85 9.00 -2.20
CA GLY A 9 -11.02 8.38 -2.80
C GLY A 9 -12.29 8.50 -1.95
N SER A 10 -13.43 8.58 -2.62
CA SER A 10 -14.74 8.85 -1.99
C SER A 10 -15.34 7.67 -1.21
N GLY A 11 -14.80 6.46 -1.37
CA GLY A 11 -15.30 5.26 -0.69
C GLY A 11 -16.77 4.92 -0.97
N THR A 12 -17.37 5.42 -2.03
CA THR A 12 -18.82 5.36 -2.30
C THR A 12 -19.39 3.94 -2.33
N ARG A 13 -18.59 2.94 -2.69
CA ARG A 13 -18.99 1.52 -2.67
C ARG A 13 -19.28 1.00 -1.27
N LEU A 14 -18.82 1.69 -0.22
CA LEU A 14 -19.02 1.35 1.19
C LEU A 14 -20.01 2.30 1.89
N TYR A 15 -20.81 3.06 1.14
CA TYR A 15 -21.89 3.83 1.74
C TYR A 15 -22.93 2.90 2.39
N PRO A 16 -23.49 3.28 3.55
CA PRO A 16 -23.38 4.59 4.19
C PRO A 16 -22.19 4.79 5.13
N ILE A 17 -21.36 3.77 5.42
CA ILE A 17 -20.31 3.83 6.46
C ILE A 17 -19.31 4.94 6.14
N THR A 18 -18.83 4.99 4.90
CA THR A 18 -17.80 5.96 4.46
C THR A 18 -18.34 7.38 4.24
N LYS A 19 -19.60 7.66 4.61
CA LYS A 19 -20.09 9.05 4.77
C LYS A 19 -19.54 9.73 6.02
N GLY A 20 -19.18 8.96 7.04
CA GLY A 20 -18.75 9.49 8.33
C GLY A 20 -17.30 9.23 8.67
N ILE A 21 -16.60 8.38 7.89
CA ILE A 21 -15.22 8.00 8.14
C ILE A 21 -14.52 7.64 6.84
N SER A 22 -13.25 8.03 6.71
CA SER A 22 -12.41 7.53 5.63
C SER A 22 -12.33 6.00 5.64
N LYS A 23 -12.41 5.37 4.46
CA LYS A 23 -12.29 3.92 4.31
C LYS A 23 -11.05 3.38 5.01
N GLN A 24 -9.90 4.03 4.84
CA GLN A 24 -8.62 3.59 5.35
C GLN A 24 -8.47 3.76 6.88
N LEU A 25 -9.40 4.44 7.53
CA LEU A 25 -9.50 4.55 8.99
C LEU A 25 -10.47 3.51 9.60
N MET A 26 -11.22 2.79 8.76
CA MET A 26 -12.09 1.70 9.24
C MET A 26 -11.25 0.57 9.84
N PRO A 27 -11.80 -0.13 10.85
CA PRO A 27 -11.08 -1.24 11.47
C PRO A 27 -11.03 -2.45 10.52
N ILE A 28 -9.85 -3.06 10.42
CA ILE A 28 -9.66 -4.42 9.96
C ILE A 28 -9.25 -5.24 11.17
N TYR A 29 -10.18 -5.99 11.71
CA TYR A 29 -10.09 -6.73 12.96
C TYR A 29 -9.79 -5.79 14.16
N ASP A 30 -8.55 -5.60 14.56
CA ASP A 30 -8.16 -4.93 15.82
C ASP A 30 -7.39 -3.61 15.62
N LYS A 31 -7.22 -3.15 14.39
CA LYS A 31 -6.49 -1.91 14.09
C LYS A 31 -7.01 -1.21 12.81
N PRO A 32 -6.72 0.08 12.64
CA PRO A 32 -7.11 0.80 11.43
C PRO A 32 -6.49 0.20 10.16
N MET A 33 -7.24 0.19 9.07
CA MET A 33 -6.82 -0.35 7.77
C MET A 33 -5.47 0.22 7.31
N ILE A 34 -5.22 1.51 7.49
CA ILE A 34 -3.98 2.18 7.06
C ILE A 34 -2.70 1.59 7.69
N TYR A 35 -2.81 0.89 8.82
CA TYR A 35 -1.66 0.24 9.47
C TYR A 35 -1.05 -0.86 8.61
N TYR A 36 -1.87 -1.56 7.83
CA TYR A 36 -1.39 -2.64 6.97
C TYR A 36 -0.47 -2.13 5.86
N PRO A 37 -0.89 -1.21 4.96
CA PRO A 37 0.01 -0.67 3.95
C PRO A 37 1.19 0.10 4.56
N LEU A 38 0.99 0.82 5.68
CA LEU A 38 2.09 1.48 6.38
C LEU A 38 3.15 0.47 6.83
N SER A 39 2.73 -0.65 7.41
CA SER A 39 3.65 -1.72 7.83
C SER A 39 4.47 -2.29 6.66
N ILE A 40 3.88 -2.38 5.46
CA ILE A 40 4.59 -2.87 4.26
C ILE A 40 5.70 -1.91 3.84
N LEU A 41 5.45 -0.60 3.81
CA LEU A 41 6.51 0.38 3.54
C LEU A 41 7.61 0.33 4.59
N MET A 42 7.25 0.20 5.87
CA MET A 42 8.23 0.06 6.95
C MET A 42 9.04 -1.23 6.82
N LEU A 43 8.43 -2.37 6.48
CA LEU A 43 9.11 -3.65 6.21
C LEU A 43 10.02 -3.56 4.97
N ALA A 44 9.70 -2.72 4.00
CA ALA A 44 10.57 -2.42 2.87
C ALA A 44 11.79 -1.56 3.28
N GLY A 45 11.90 -1.12 4.53
CA GLY A 45 13.01 -0.27 5.00
C GLY A 45 12.76 1.22 4.81
N ILE A 46 11.55 1.62 4.44
CA ILE A 46 11.19 3.01 4.13
C ILE A 46 10.73 3.71 5.41
N LYS A 47 11.37 4.83 5.74
CA LYS A 47 11.08 5.64 6.94
C LYS A 47 10.45 6.99 6.62
N GLU A 48 10.75 7.56 5.45
CA GLU A 48 10.14 8.81 4.98
C GLU A 48 8.90 8.48 4.17
N ILE A 49 7.71 8.84 4.69
CA ILE A 49 6.42 8.42 4.13
C ILE A 49 5.49 9.62 4.00
N LEU A 50 4.97 9.83 2.80
CA LEU A 50 3.92 10.80 2.51
C LEU A 50 2.56 10.09 2.51
N ILE A 51 1.63 10.57 3.32
CA ILE A 51 0.24 10.12 3.35
C ILE A 51 -0.59 11.14 2.55
N ILE A 52 -1.15 10.70 1.41
CA ILE A 52 -2.02 11.53 0.57
C ILE A 52 -3.46 11.15 0.88
N THR A 53 -4.25 12.13 1.33
CA THR A 53 -5.63 11.94 1.78
C THR A 53 -6.60 12.83 1.01
N THR A 54 -7.90 12.68 1.27
CA THR A 54 -8.89 13.70 0.90
C THR A 54 -8.74 14.94 1.79
N PRO A 55 -9.26 16.12 1.39
CA PRO A 55 -9.27 17.31 2.24
C PRO A 55 -9.97 17.08 3.58
N GLU A 56 -11.09 16.37 3.55
CA GLU A 56 -11.99 16.16 4.70
C GLU A 56 -11.38 15.24 5.75
N ASP A 57 -10.55 14.28 5.32
CA ASP A 57 -10.03 13.22 6.20
C ASP A 57 -8.64 13.53 6.77
N SER A 58 -7.92 14.51 6.21
CA SER A 58 -6.50 14.77 6.51
C SER A 58 -6.21 14.86 8.02
N ASP A 59 -7.03 15.58 8.77
CA ASP A 59 -6.80 15.80 10.20
C ASP A 59 -7.03 14.52 11.03
N GLN A 60 -7.89 13.60 10.57
CA GLN A 60 -8.07 12.32 11.22
C GLN A 60 -6.82 11.43 11.09
N PHE A 61 -6.20 11.41 9.90
CA PHE A 61 -4.93 10.71 9.69
C PHE A 61 -3.78 11.30 10.49
N LYS A 62 -3.65 12.63 10.53
CA LYS A 62 -2.65 13.31 11.37
C LYS A 62 -2.82 13.00 12.85
N ARG A 63 -4.08 12.97 13.34
CA ARG A 63 -4.37 12.60 14.73
C ARG A 63 -4.02 11.15 15.03
N LEU A 64 -4.27 10.22 14.08
CA LEU A 64 -3.98 8.79 14.25
C LEU A 64 -2.49 8.49 14.22
N LEU A 65 -1.77 9.02 13.23
CA LEU A 65 -0.42 8.60 12.89
C LEU A 65 0.67 9.57 13.39
N GLY A 66 0.30 10.80 13.74
CA GLY A 66 1.26 11.82 14.17
C GLY A 66 2.28 12.17 13.09
N ASP A 67 3.50 12.47 13.50
CA ASP A 67 4.64 12.76 12.63
C ASP A 67 5.57 11.56 12.39
N GLY A 68 5.24 10.40 12.95
CA GLY A 68 5.99 9.15 12.81
C GLY A 68 7.20 9.00 13.73
N LYS A 69 7.59 10.04 14.49
CA LYS A 69 8.79 10.00 15.35
C LYS A 69 8.77 8.89 16.39
N GLU A 70 7.60 8.61 16.97
CA GLU A 70 7.45 7.52 17.94
C GLU A 70 7.80 6.15 17.35
N LEU A 71 7.65 6.00 16.02
CA LEU A 71 7.98 4.79 15.26
C LEU A 71 9.37 4.86 14.61
N GLY A 72 10.16 5.91 14.88
CA GLY A 72 11.44 6.14 14.22
C GLY A 72 11.32 6.42 12.72
N CYS A 73 10.15 6.90 12.29
CA CYS A 73 9.81 7.30 10.93
C CYS A 73 9.60 8.81 10.83
N HIS A 74 9.38 9.30 9.62
CA HIS A 74 9.01 10.69 9.34
C HIS A 74 7.82 10.72 8.39
N PHE A 75 6.65 11.12 8.90
CA PHE A 75 5.42 11.20 8.14
C PHE A 75 5.13 12.63 7.72
N GLN A 76 4.80 12.80 6.45
CA GLN A 76 4.28 14.04 5.88
C GLN A 76 2.88 13.78 5.32
N TYR A 77 2.11 14.85 5.14
CA TYR A 77 0.73 14.79 4.69
C TYR A 77 0.52 15.73 3.52
N ALA A 78 -0.19 15.23 2.51
CA ALA A 78 -0.66 16.02 1.39
C ALA A 78 -2.13 15.68 1.10
N VAL A 79 -2.76 16.54 0.31
CA VAL A 79 -4.18 16.40 -0.04
C VAL A 79 -4.30 16.17 -1.55
N GLN A 80 -5.11 15.19 -1.93
CA GLN A 80 -5.62 15.02 -3.28
C GLN A 80 -7.05 15.56 -3.32
N PRO A 81 -7.29 16.76 -3.92
CA PRO A 81 -8.59 17.41 -3.85
C PRO A 81 -9.70 16.66 -4.59
N GLN A 82 -9.35 15.93 -5.65
CA GLN A 82 -10.25 15.15 -6.48
C GLN A 82 -9.64 13.77 -6.77
N PRO A 83 -10.44 12.71 -6.87
CA PRO A 83 -9.95 11.35 -7.14
C PRO A 83 -9.61 11.15 -8.62
N ASN A 84 -8.66 11.93 -9.15
CA ASN A 84 -8.30 11.98 -10.55
C ASN A 84 -7.35 10.86 -11.00
N GLY A 85 -7.19 9.81 -10.20
CA GLY A 85 -6.37 8.65 -10.52
C GLY A 85 -5.10 8.51 -9.68
N LEU A 86 -4.51 7.31 -9.72
CA LEU A 86 -3.41 6.93 -8.84
C LEU A 86 -2.10 7.63 -9.20
N ALA A 87 -1.84 7.87 -10.48
CA ALA A 87 -0.60 8.49 -10.95
C ALA A 87 -0.44 9.94 -10.47
N GLN A 88 -1.55 10.61 -10.12
CA GLN A 88 -1.51 11.96 -9.57
C GLN A 88 -0.71 12.03 -8.24
N ALA A 89 -0.59 10.91 -7.52
CA ALA A 89 0.19 10.84 -6.28
C ALA A 89 1.64 11.28 -6.47
N PHE A 90 2.24 11.01 -7.63
CA PHE A 90 3.63 11.42 -7.93
C PHE A 90 3.76 12.91 -8.21
N VAL A 91 2.73 13.51 -8.81
CA VAL A 91 2.68 14.95 -9.06
C VAL A 91 2.47 15.72 -7.76
N ILE A 92 1.53 15.26 -6.92
CA ILE A 92 1.28 15.84 -5.59
C ILE A 92 2.52 15.69 -4.70
N GLY A 93 3.16 14.52 -4.74
CA GLY A 93 4.32 14.19 -3.93
C GLY A 93 5.66 14.66 -4.50
N GLU A 94 5.71 15.40 -5.60
CA GLU A 94 6.96 15.76 -6.28
C GLU A 94 8.00 16.41 -5.35
N SER A 95 7.61 17.41 -4.59
CA SER A 95 8.52 18.09 -3.66
C SER A 95 9.01 17.17 -2.53
N PHE A 96 8.16 16.25 -2.08
CA PHE A 96 8.52 15.21 -1.11
C PHE A 96 9.49 14.19 -1.73
N ILE A 97 9.19 13.69 -2.91
CA ILE A 97 10.04 12.71 -3.61
C ILE A 97 11.43 13.30 -3.86
N GLY A 98 11.50 14.55 -4.35
CA GLY A 98 12.77 15.18 -4.73
C GLY A 98 13.50 14.35 -5.78
N ASN A 99 14.73 13.94 -5.51
CA ASN A 99 15.55 13.11 -6.40
C ASN A 99 15.56 11.62 -6.04
N ASP A 100 14.73 11.22 -5.07
CA ASP A 100 14.71 9.85 -4.58
C ASP A 100 13.88 8.92 -5.46
N LYS A 101 14.15 7.62 -5.35
CA LYS A 101 13.23 6.55 -5.78
C LYS A 101 12.02 6.55 -4.86
N VAL A 102 10.89 6.06 -5.34
CA VAL A 102 9.64 6.09 -4.58
C VAL A 102 8.87 4.77 -4.69
N ALA A 103 8.34 4.31 -3.55
CA ALA A 103 7.32 3.28 -3.51
C ALA A 103 5.95 3.92 -3.31
N LEU A 104 4.94 3.46 -4.06
CA LEU A 104 3.54 3.82 -3.88
C LEU A 104 2.77 2.59 -3.41
N ILE A 105 1.99 2.74 -2.34
CA ILE A 105 1.05 1.71 -1.90
C ILE A 105 -0.34 2.32 -1.73
N LEU A 106 -1.36 1.54 -2.10
CA LEU A 106 -2.75 1.94 -1.88
C LEU A 106 -3.13 1.68 -0.42
N GLY A 107 -3.79 2.66 0.18
CA GLY A 107 -4.13 2.67 1.61
C GLY A 107 -5.16 1.63 2.04
N ASP A 108 -5.74 0.89 1.09
CA ASP A 108 -6.75 -0.14 1.28
C ASP A 108 -6.29 -1.56 0.88
N ASN A 109 -5.01 -1.73 0.60
CA ASN A 109 -4.43 -3.02 0.24
C ASN A 109 -3.73 -3.68 1.44
N ILE A 110 -4.02 -4.94 1.66
CA ILE A 110 -3.43 -5.76 2.72
C ILE A 110 -2.61 -6.85 2.07
N PHE A 111 -1.36 -6.99 2.51
CA PHE A 111 -0.44 -8.03 2.06
C PHE A 111 0.03 -8.84 3.26
N TYR A 112 0.07 -10.16 3.09
CA TYR A 112 0.60 -11.08 4.09
C TYR A 112 1.17 -12.34 3.45
N GLY A 113 2.34 -12.77 3.90
CA GLY A 113 2.95 -14.02 3.43
C GLY A 113 4.39 -14.16 3.90
N ALA A 114 4.82 -15.41 4.01
CA ALA A 114 6.21 -15.72 4.33
C ALA A 114 7.14 -15.21 3.23
N GLY A 115 8.24 -14.53 3.62
CA GLY A 115 9.20 -13.98 2.67
C GLY A 115 8.77 -12.70 1.97
N PHE A 116 7.59 -12.15 2.26
CA PHE A 116 7.11 -10.95 1.59
C PHE A 116 7.96 -9.71 1.93
N SER A 117 8.47 -9.60 3.16
CA SER A 117 9.37 -8.51 3.56
C SER A 117 10.68 -8.52 2.74
N GLN A 118 11.27 -9.69 2.52
CA GLN A 118 12.47 -9.81 1.68
C GLN A 118 12.17 -9.45 0.22
N LEU A 119 11.01 -9.86 -0.27
CA LEU A 119 10.57 -9.53 -1.63
C LEU A 119 10.46 -8.02 -1.83
N VAL A 120 9.77 -7.30 -0.94
CA VAL A 120 9.63 -5.84 -1.07
C VAL A 120 10.96 -5.10 -0.90
N GLN A 121 11.84 -5.57 -0.02
CA GLN A 121 13.18 -5.01 0.14
C GLN A 121 14.06 -5.16 -1.11
N SER A 122 13.87 -6.23 -1.90
CA SER A 122 14.64 -6.46 -3.12
C SER A 122 14.43 -5.38 -4.19
N PHE A 123 13.34 -4.62 -4.10
CA PHE A 123 13.03 -3.54 -5.04
C PHE A 123 13.49 -2.15 -4.59
N ASN A 124 14.13 -2.01 -3.42
CA ASN A 124 14.60 -0.70 -2.92
C ASN A 124 15.59 0.00 -3.87
N ASN A 125 16.30 -0.75 -4.70
CA ASN A 125 17.27 -0.23 -5.67
C ASN A 125 16.77 -0.35 -7.11
N VAL A 126 15.44 -0.37 -7.32
CA VAL A 126 14.85 -0.48 -8.66
C VAL A 126 15.42 0.58 -9.62
N GLU A 127 15.77 0.13 -10.82
CA GLU A 127 16.05 0.98 -11.97
C GLU A 127 14.90 0.80 -12.96
N GLY A 128 14.14 1.85 -13.19
CA GLY A 128 12.85 1.78 -13.86
C GLY A 128 11.71 1.57 -12.89
N ALA A 129 10.83 0.64 -13.19
CA ALA A 129 9.66 0.29 -12.39
C ALA A 129 9.67 -1.18 -11.97
N ALA A 130 9.09 -1.48 -10.82
CA ALA A 130 8.76 -2.83 -10.40
C ALA A 130 7.33 -2.86 -9.84
N VAL A 131 6.55 -3.81 -10.33
CA VAL A 131 5.19 -4.09 -9.90
C VAL A 131 5.04 -5.57 -9.59
N PHE A 132 3.92 -5.94 -9.00
CA PHE A 132 3.63 -7.34 -8.70
C PHE A 132 2.53 -7.89 -9.60
N ALA A 133 2.50 -9.20 -9.75
CA ALA A 133 1.42 -9.95 -10.38
C ALA A 133 0.88 -10.98 -9.38
N TYR A 134 -0.42 -10.98 -9.19
CA TYR A 134 -1.13 -11.88 -8.30
C TYR A 134 -2.27 -12.57 -9.05
N GLU A 135 -2.34 -13.89 -8.98
CA GLU A 135 -3.36 -14.67 -9.67
C GLU A 135 -4.71 -14.54 -8.96
N VAL A 136 -5.75 -14.12 -9.69
CA VAL A 136 -7.12 -13.89 -9.20
C VAL A 136 -8.15 -14.57 -10.09
N ASN A 137 -9.37 -14.74 -9.58
CA ASN A 137 -10.49 -15.30 -10.33
C ASN A 137 -11.32 -14.24 -11.09
N ASP A 138 -11.16 -12.97 -10.75
CA ASP A 138 -11.93 -11.81 -11.24
C ASP A 138 -11.00 -10.69 -11.78
N PRO A 139 -10.09 -11.01 -12.75
CA PRO A 139 -9.03 -10.11 -13.18
C PRO A 139 -9.55 -8.81 -13.82
N GLU A 140 -10.77 -8.80 -14.36
CA GLU A 140 -11.40 -7.62 -15.00
C GLU A 140 -11.59 -6.43 -14.05
N ARG A 141 -11.45 -6.64 -12.76
CA ARG A 141 -11.55 -5.58 -11.75
C ARG A 141 -10.29 -4.75 -11.59
N TYR A 142 -9.16 -5.22 -12.11
CA TYR A 142 -7.82 -4.73 -11.83
C TYR A 142 -7.04 -4.38 -13.10
N GLY A 143 -5.88 -3.79 -12.95
CA GLY A 143 -4.86 -3.83 -13.99
C GLY A 143 -4.41 -5.27 -14.20
N VAL A 144 -4.37 -5.74 -15.44
CA VAL A 144 -4.03 -7.13 -15.78
C VAL A 144 -2.73 -7.18 -16.56
N VAL A 145 -1.81 -8.02 -16.10
CA VAL A 145 -0.52 -8.25 -16.75
C VAL A 145 -0.59 -9.51 -17.62
N GLU A 146 -0.08 -9.40 -18.85
CA GLU A 146 0.08 -10.52 -19.76
C GLU A 146 1.57 -10.90 -19.89
N PHE A 147 1.86 -12.20 -19.88
CA PHE A 147 3.21 -12.73 -20.00
C PHE A 147 3.36 -13.61 -21.25
N ASP A 148 4.58 -13.63 -21.83
CA ASP A 148 4.97 -14.62 -22.82
C ASP A 148 5.35 -15.97 -22.18
N GLU A 149 5.73 -16.97 -23.01
CA GLU A 149 6.15 -18.30 -22.57
C GLU A 149 7.41 -18.26 -21.67
N HIS A 150 8.20 -17.19 -21.77
CA HIS A 150 9.41 -16.96 -20.99
C HIS A 150 9.18 -16.10 -19.73
N LYS A 151 7.91 -15.79 -19.42
CA LYS A 151 7.49 -14.92 -18.32
C LYS A 151 7.96 -13.45 -18.47
N ASN A 152 8.22 -13.00 -19.69
CA ASN A 152 8.39 -11.58 -19.96
C ASN A 152 7.02 -10.91 -20.06
N VAL A 153 6.93 -9.67 -19.59
CA VAL A 153 5.69 -8.89 -19.69
C VAL A 153 5.48 -8.45 -21.14
N ILE A 154 4.31 -8.79 -21.69
CA ILE A 154 3.88 -8.37 -23.04
C ILE A 154 3.03 -7.11 -22.96
N SER A 155 2.08 -7.08 -22.03
CA SER A 155 1.14 -5.95 -21.91
C SER A 155 0.64 -5.80 -20.48
N ILE A 156 0.18 -4.58 -20.13
CA ILE A 156 -0.63 -4.31 -18.95
C ILE A 156 -1.85 -3.52 -19.41
N GLU A 157 -3.04 -4.02 -19.09
CA GLU A 157 -4.31 -3.39 -19.44
C GLU A 157 -5.11 -3.04 -18.18
N GLU A 158 -5.64 -1.81 -18.12
CA GLU A 158 -6.46 -1.36 -16.98
C GLU A 158 -7.89 -1.86 -17.12
N LYS A 159 -8.35 -2.68 -16.21
CA LYS A 159 -9.73 -3.19 -16.12
C LYS A 159 -10.28 -3.65 -17.47
N PRO A 160 -9.60 -4.58 -18.15
CA PRO A 160 -10.01 -5.03 -19.48
C PRO A 160 -11.35 -5.77 -19.41
N ALA A 161 -12.25 -5.48 -20.36
CA ALA A 161 -13.51 -6.22 -20.47
C ALA A 161 -13.32 -7.71 -20.82
N LYS A 162 -12.18 -8.04 -21.43
CA LYS A 162 -11.75 -9.41 -21.76
C LYS A 162 -10.29 -9.57 -21.33
N PRO A 163 -10.02 -9.97 -20.09
CA PRO A 163 -8.66 -10.15 -19.58
C PRO A 163 -7.88 -11.18 -20.39
N LYS A 164 -6.62 -10.90 -20.68
CA LYS A 164 -5.72 -11.83 -21.38
C LYS A 164 -5.02 -12.81 -20.45
N SER A 165 -5.08 -12.57 -19.15
CA SER A 165 -4.56 -13.44 -18.11
C SER A 165 -5.35 -13.27 -16.82
N ASN A 166 -5.07 -14.13 -15.82
CA ASN A 166 -5.60 -14.00 -14.46
C ASN A 166 -4.66 -13.25 -13.52
N TYR A 167 -3.60 -12.61 -14.02
CA TYR A 167 -2.62 -11.92 -13.20
C TYR A 167 -2.99 -10.45 -13.02
N ALA A 168 -3.59 -10.13 -11.87
CA ALA A 168 -3.87 -8.76 -11.43
C ALA A 168 -2.60 -8.06 -10.93
N VAL A 169 -2.53 -6.75 -11.10
CA VAL A 169 -1.49 -5.89 -10.52
C VAL A 169 -2.00 -5.33 -9.19
N PRO A 170 -1.48 -5.80 -8.05
CA PRO A 170 -1.82 -5.26 -6.74
C PRO A 170 -1.36 -3.80 -6.56
N GLY A 171 -1.98 -3.12 -5.61
CA GLY A 171 -1.69 -1.72 -5.32
C GLY A 171 -0.38 -1.47 -4.57
N LEU A 172 0.72 -2.02 -5.05
CA LEU A 172 2.08 -1.79 -4.54
C LEU A 172 3.06 -1.68 -5.71
N TYR A 173 3.74 -0.56 -5.80
CA TYR A 173 4.56 -0.16 -6.94
C TYR A 173 5.87 0.44 -6.46
N PHE A 174 6.96 0.18 -7.18
CA PHE A 174 8.29 0.74 -6.93
C PHE A 174 8.81 1.41 -8.21
N TYR A 175 9.31 2.63 -8.09
CA TYR A 175 9.76 3.41 -9.24
C TYR A 175 11.08 4.12 -8.95
N ASP A 176 11.87 4.30 -9.99
CA ASP A 176 12.93 5.30 -9.94
C ASP A 176 12.35 6.72 -10.08
N ASN A 177 13.19 7.73 -9.96
CA ASN A 177 12.77 9.13 -9.94
C ASN A 177 12.08 9.60 -11.24
N SER A 178 12.30 8.93 -12.37
CA SER A 178 11.70 9.32 -13.65
C SER A 178 10.16 9.22 -13.65
N VAL A 179 9.59 8.52 -12.68
CA VAL A 179 8.12 8.41 -12.51
C VAL A 179 7.43 9.76 -12.39
N VAL A 180 8.06 10.76 -11.78
CA VAL A 180 7.47 12.11 -11.61
C VAL A 180 7.24 12.75 -12.98
N ASN A 181 8.24 12.71 -13.86
CA ASN A 181 8.12 13.26 -15.21
C ASN A 181 7.15 12.47 -16.07
N ILE A 182 7.15 11.14 -15.95
CA ILE A 182 6.20 10.27 -16.66
C ILE A 182 4.77 10.61 -16.20
N ALA A 183 4.51 10.70 -14.88
CA ALA A 183 3.19 11.02 -14.36
C ALA A 183 2.68 12.40 -14.79
N LYS A 184 3.58 13.37 -15.01
CA LYS A 184 3.23 14.68 -15.56
C LYS A 184 2.90 14.65 -17.04
N SER A 185 3.44 13.70 -17.80
CA SER A 185 3.29 13.63 -19.26
C SER A 185 2.08 12.83 -19.72
N ILE A 186 1.53 11.94 -18.91
CA ILE A 186 0.38 11.12 -19.28
C ILE A 186 -0.90 11.94 -19.37
N GLN A 187 -1.84 11.47 -20.17
CA GLN A 187 -3.18 12.05 -20.30
C GLN A 187 -4.20 11.20 -19.52
N PRO A 188 -5.30 11.80 -19.05
CA PRO A 188 -6.38 11.05 -18.46
C PRO A 188 -6.94 10.00 -19.43
N SER A 189 -7.32 8.84 -18.90
CA SER A 189 -8.00 7.79 -19.64
C SER A 189 -9.42 8.22 -20.05
N THR A 190 -10.12 7.36 -20.79
CA THR A 190 -11.55 7.54 -21.11
C THR A 190 -12.44 7.59 -19.86
N ARG A 191 -11.93 7.15 -18.69
CA ARG A 191 -12.59 7.25 -17.39
C ARG A 191 -12.33 8.60 -16.69
N GLY A 192 -11.51 9.47 -17.28
CA GLY A 192 -11.09 10.75 -16.70
C GLY A 192 -10.00 10.61 -15.62
N GLU A 193 -9.36 9.44 -15.49
CA GLU A 193 -8.36 9.17 -14.46
C GLU A 193 -6.94 9.12 -15.05
N TYR A 194 -5.95 9.67 -14.32
CA TYR A 194 -4.52 9.48 -14.57
C TYR A 194 -4.11 8.09 -14.07
N GLU A 195 -4.16 7.11 -14.99
CA GLU A 195 -4.01 5.70 -14.65
C GLU A 195 -2.57 5.33 -14.31
N ILE A 196 -2.40 4.57 -13.24
CA ILE A 196 -1.10 3.98 -12.90
C ILE A 196 -0.64 2.98 -13.96
N THR A 197 -1.59 2.31 -14.61
CA THR A 197 -1.33 1.38 -15.72
C THR A 197 -0.69 2.11 -16.92
N THR A 198 -1.06 3.36 -17.18
CA THR A 198 -0.41 4.18 -18.22
C THR A 198 1.05 4.45 -17.86
N VAL A 199 1.35 4.78 -16.61
CA VAL A 199 2.72 4.94 -16.11
C VAL A 199 3.53 3.65 -16.30
N ASN A 200 2.97 2.50 -15.90
CA ASN A 200 3.62 1.19 -16.05
C ASN A 200 3.91 0.87 -17.53
N ASN A 201 2.98 1.19 -18.42
CA ASN A 201 3.15 0.98 -19.87
C ASN A 201 4.28 1.86 -20.45
N GLU A 202 4.50 3.07 -19.95
CA GLU A 202 5.64 3.90 -20.38
C GLU A 202 6.98 3.24 -19.97
N TYR A 203 7.07 2.65 -18.80
CA TYR A 203 8.24 1.86 -18.39
C TYR A 203 8.38 0.56 -19.21
N LEU A 204 7.27 -0.10 -19.51
CA LEU A 204 7.27 -1.31 -20.36
C LEU A 204 7.80 -1.01 -21.75
N LYS A 205 7.33 0.06 -22.41
CA LYS A 205 7.83 0.51 -23.72
C LYS A 205 9.33 0.81 -23.73
N GLN A 206 9.87 1.26 -22.60
CA GLN A 206 11.30 1.54 -22.41
C GLN A 206 12.11 0.29 -22.07
N GLY A 207 11.49 -0.89 -21.92
CA GLY A 207 12.14 -2.11 -21.45
C GLY A 207 12.60 -2.05 -20.00
N ARG A 208 12.00 -1.18 -19.19
CA ARG A 208 12.42 -0.87 -17.81
C ARG A 208 11.38 -1.26 -16.75
N LEU A 209 10.39 -2.09 -17.11
CA LEU A 209 9.40 -2.61 -16.17
C LEU A 209 9.78 -4.03 -15.74
N LYS A 210 9.88 -4.24 -14.43
CA LYS A 210 10.02 -5.56 -13.81
C LYS A 210 8.69 -5.97 -13.17
N VAL A 211 8.34 -7.25 -13.29
CA VAL A 211 7.15 -7.80 -12.63
C VAL A 211 7.57 -8.96 -11.75
N GLY A 212 7.26 -8.86 -10.46
CA GLY A 212 7.43 -9.93 -9.49
C GLY A 212 6.14 -10.73 -9.34
N ILE A 213 6.16 -12.03 -9.68
CA ILE A 213 5.00 -12.90 -9.45
C ILE A 213 4.95 -13.26 -7.97
N MET A 214 3.84 -12.99 -7.31
CA MET A 214 3.64 -13.36 -5.91
C MET A 214 3.47 -14.88 -5.78
N ASN A 215 4.21 -15.45 -4.86
CA ASN A 215 4.24 -16.91 -4.63
C ASN A 215 2.95 -17.39 -3.93
N ARG A 216 2.69 -18.70 -4.08
CA ARG A 216 1.67 -19.41 -3.26
C ARG A 216 1.95 -19.16 -1.78
N GLY A 217 0.89 -18.90 -1.01
CA GLY A 217 0.99 -18.58 0.42
C GLY A 217 1.14 -17.08 0.70
N THR A 218 1.28 -16.24 -0.32
CA THR A 218 1.07 -14.79 -0.18
C THR A 218 -0.42 -14.49 -0.34
N ALA A 219 -0.99 -13.75 0.58
CA ALA A 219 -2.33 -13.20 0.50
C ALA A 219 -2.24 -11.71 0.11
N TRP A 220 -3.03 -11.33 -0.88
CA TRP A 220 -3.37 -9.96 -1.19
C TRP A 220 -4.88 -9.80 -1.08
N LEU A 221 -5.32 -8.84 -0.29
CA LEU A 221 -6.72 -8.55 -0.04
C LEU A 221 -6.98 -7.09 -0.40
N ASP A 222 -7.92 -6.88 -1.31
CA ASP A 222 -8.53 -5.57 -1.52
C ASP A 222 -9.74 -5.44 -0.58
N THR A 223 -10.03 -4.25 -0.12
CA THR A 223 -11.14 -4.00 0.82
C THR A 223 -12.20 -3.12 0.16
N GLY A 224 -12.45 -3.33 -1.14
CA GLY A 224 -13.26 -2.46 -1.99
C GLY A 224 -14.77 -2.59 -1.82
N THR A 225 -15.26 -3.68 -1.23
CA THR A 225 -16.67 -3.99 -1.01
C THR A 225 -16.90 -4.38 0.44
N PHE A 226 -18.19 -4.46 0.86
CA PHE A 226 -18.55 -4.94 2.21
C PHE A 226 -18.05 -6.36 2.47
N ASP A 227 -18.22 -7.25 1.49
CA ASP A 227 -17.79 -8.64 1.62
C ASP A 227 -16.25 -8.73 1.72
N SER A 228 -15.50 -8.07 0.82
CA SER A 228 -14.03 -8.10 0.86
C SER A 228 -13.47 -7.43 2.13
N LEU A 229 -14.15 -6.43 2.69
CA LEU A 229 -13.79 -5.82 3.98
C LEU A 229 -13.98 -6.81 5.14
N SER A 230 -15.10 -7.55 5.13
CA SER A 230 -15.41 -8.59 6.13
C SER A 230 -14.41 -9.74 6.03
N ASP A 231 -14.16 -10.25 4.81
CA ASP A 231 -13.22 -11.32 4.55
C ASP A 231 -11.80 -10.96 5.00
N ALA A 232 -11.36 -9.73 4.74
CA ALA A 232 -10.06 -9.24 5.20
C ALA A 232 -9.97 -9.23 6.73
N SER A 233 -11.01 -8.76 7.42
CA SER A 233 -11.06 -8.78 8.90
C SER A 233 -11.04 -10.20 9.44
N GLU A 234 -11.79 -11.12 8.84
CA GLU A 234 -11.82 -12.53 9.25
C GLU A 234 -10.48 -13.22 8.99
N PHE A 235 -9.87 -13.00 7.81
CA PHE A 235 -8.54 -13.52 7.49
C PHE A 235 -7.52 -13.09 8.54
N VAL A 236 -7.42 -11.78 8.83
CA VAL A 236 -6.48 -11.25 9.83
C VAL A 236 -6.76 -11.87 11.19
N ARG A 237 -8.02 -11.92 11.63
CA ARG A 237 -8.44 -12.49 12.90
C ARG A 237 -7.99 -13.96 13.06
N VAL A 238 -8.21 -14.77 12.02
CA VAL A 238 -7.87 -16.21 12.06
C VAL A 238 -6.37 -16.41 12.12
N ILE A 239 -5.60 -15.70 11.28
CA ILE A 239 -4.14 -15.82 11.24
C ILE A 239 -3.53 -15.36 12.58
N GLU A 240 -3.89 -14.18 13.06
CA GLU A 240 -3.35 -13.64 14.33
C GLU A 240 -3.65 -14.57 15.52
N LYS A 241 -4.85 -15.12 15.61
CA LYS A 241 -5.21 -16.09 16.67
C LYS A 241 -4.42 -17.39 16.58
N ARG A 242 -4.08 -17.86 15.37
CA ARG A 242 -3.36 -19.12 15.19
C ARG A 242 -1.86 -18.97 15.38
N GLN A 243 -1.28 -17.87 14.90
CA GLN A 243 0.16 -17.65 14.94
C GLN A 243 0.64 -16.90 16.18
N SER A 244 -0.28 -16.35 16.96
CA SER A 244 0.04 -15.47 18.11
C SER A 244 0.93 -14.29 17.72
N GLN A 245 0.82 -13.83 16.50
CA GLN A 245 1.54 -12.70 15.91
C GLN A 245 0.55 -11.80 15.20
N LYS A 246 0.80 -10.48 15.23
CA LYS A 246 -0.07 -9.51 14.57
C LYS A 246 0.38 -9.21 13.15
N ILE A 247 -0.59 -9.04 12.26
CA ILE A 247 -0.37 -8.54 10.90
C ILE A 247 -0.53 -7.02 10.93
N GLY A 248 0.41 -6.28 10.32
CA GLY A 248 0.30 -4.82 10.23
C GLY A 248 0.46 -4.10 11.56
N CYS A 249 1.14 -4.70 12.54
CA CYS A 249 1.47 -4.05 13.82
C CYS A 249 2.69 -3.14 13.62
N ILE A 250 2.44 -1.86 13.37
CA ILE A 250 3.48 -0.89 13.00
C ILE A 250 4.53 -0.68 14.09
N GLU A 251 4.15 -0.77 15.36
CA GLU A 251 5.04 -0.63 16.49
C GLU A 251 5.99 -1.84 16.61
N GLU A 252 5.48 -3.05 16.39
CA GLU A 252 6.30 -4.26 16.32
C GLU A 252 7.26 -4.20 15.13
N VAL A 253 6.77 -3.79 13.94
CA VAL A 253 7.60 -3.61 12.75
C VAL A 253 8.70 -2.59 13.02
N ALA A 254 8.39 -1.44 13.62
CA ALA A 254 9.38 -0.42 13.97
C ALA A 254 10.48 -0.98 14.87
N TRP A 255 10.11 -1.76 15.87
CA TRP A 255 11.08 -2.38 16.76
C TRP A 255 11.90 -3.47 16.08
N ARG A 256 11.28 -4.39 15.35
CA ARG A 256 11.99 -5.48 14.64
C ARG A 256 12.92 -4.99 13.53
N MET A 257 12.55 -3.89 12.88
CA MET A 257 13.37 -3.21 11.89
C MET A 257 14.49 -2.34 12.51
N GLY A 258 14.56 -2.27 13.85
CA GLY A 258 15.57 -1.47 14.56
C GLY A 258 15.34 0.05 14.42
N TYR A 259 14.12 0.49 14.11
CA TYR A 259 13.78 1.92 14.05
C TYR A 259 13.63 2.51 15.45
N ILE A 260 13.13 1.71 16.39
CA ILE A 260 12.99 2.05 17.81
C ILE A 260 13.60 0.96 18.69
N THR A 261 13.98 1.35 19.91
CA THR A 261 14.46 0.43 20.93
C THR A 261 13.31 -0.30 21.61
N LYS A 262 13.63 -1.38 22.36
CA LYS A 262 12.63 -2.10 23.17
C LYS A 262 12.00 -1.23 24.25
N ASP A 263 12.75 -0.29 24.83
CA ASP A 263 12.23 0.62 25.84
C ASP A 263 11.27 1.65 25.24
N GLN A 264 11.55 2.13 24.02
CA GLN A 264 10.60 2.96 23.28
C GLN A 264 9.32 2.20 22.93
N LEU A 265 9.43 0.94 22.48
CA LEU A 265 8.26 0.08 22.24
C LEU A 265 7.40 -0.09 23.50
N LYS A 266 8.02 -0.30 24.67
CA LYS A 266 7.28 -0.40 25.94
C LYS A 266 6.51 0.87 26.28
N LYS A 267 7.14 2.05 26.10
CA LYS A 267 6.45 3.34 26.33
C LYS A 267 5.24 3.52 25.42
N ILE A 268 5.32 3.08 24.14
CA ILE A 268 4.19 3.09 23.24
C ILE A 268 3.12 2.09 23.72
N ALA A 269 3.51 0.89 24.12
CA ALA A 269 2.60 -0.15 24.59
C ALA A 269 1.81 0.28 25.85
N GLU A 270 2.40 1.10 26.73
CA GLU A 270 1.73 1.66 27.91
C GLU A 270 0.52 2.53 27.54
N GLN A 271 0.56 3.23 26.39
CA GLN A 271 -0.57 4.03 25.92
C GLN A 271 -1.79 3.14 25.57
N TYR A 272 -1.55 1.88 25.22
CA TYR A 272 -2.56 0.90 24.86
C TYR A 272 -2.82 -0.16 25.92
N ALA A 273 -2.33 0.03 27.17
CA ALA A 273 -2.30 -1.00 28.23
C ALA A 273 -3.67 -1.62 28.56
N LYS A 274 -4.78 -0.89 28.30
CA LYS A 274 -6.15 -1.38 28.54
C LYS A 274 -6.73 -2.23 27.39
N SER A 275 -5.97 -2.42 26.31
CA SER A 275 -6.43 -3.17 25.13
C SER A 275 -5.63 -4.47 24.96
N GLY A 276 -6.22 -5.44 24.25
CA GLY A 276 -5.49 -6.65 23.84
C GLY A 276 -4.31 -6.34 22.91
N TYR A 277 -4.35 -5.23 22.18
CA TYR A 277 -3.25 -4.75 21.34
C TYR A 277 -2.04 -4.34 22.21
N GLY A 278 -2.26 -3.54 23.25
CA GLY A 278 -1.21 -3.15 24.18
C GLY A 278 -0.63 -4.34 24.94
N ALA A 279 -1.48 -5.26 25.39
CA ALA A 279 -1.03 -6.49 26.03
C ALA A 279 -0.11 -7.33 25.11
N TYR A 280 -0.41 -7.38 23.83
CA TYR A 280 0.47 -8.02 22.83
C TYR A 280 1.84 -7.34 22.74
N LEU A 281 1.88 -6.00 22.59
CA LEU A 281 3.13 -5.25 22.50
C LEU A 281 4.02 -5.41 23.73
N MET A 282 3.42 -5.43 24.93
CA MET A 282 4.14 -5.62 26.21
C MET A 282 4.79 -7.00 26.32
N ASN A 283 4.23 -8.03 25.66
CA ASN A 283 4.71 -9.41 25.72
C ASN A 283 5.66 -9.80 24.57
N LEU A 284 5.99 -8.87 23.66
CA LEU A 284 6.96 -9.13 22.59
C LEU A 284 8.36 -9.44 23.17
N LYS A 285 8.97 -10.52 22.63
CA LYS A 285 10.27 -11.03 23.09
C LYS A 285 11.38 -10.71 22.08
#